data_39d10a172f0c187a0bd9f634e5ee10f7
#
_entry.id   39d10a172f0c187a0bd9f634e5ee10f7
#
_cell.length_a   1.000
_cell.length_b   1.000
_cell.length_c   1.000
_cell.angle_alpha   90.00
_cell.angle_beta   90.00
_cell.angle_gamma   90.00
#
_symmetry.space_group_name_H-M   'P 1'
#
loop_
_entity.id
_entity.type
_entity.pdbx_description
1 polymer ?
#
loop_
_entity_poly.entity_id
_entity_poly.type
_entity_poly.pdbx_seq_one_letter_code
_entity_poly.pdbx_strand_id
1 'polypeptide(L)'
;FSGRKNSQGWDLTDTGDLEAIAQARAPHEATLPEATPMLAGRMAGGPRLAVTNPAAGAVVGHVLTASVADVDTALRLAEPWAATPEVRAEVLRRAADLYESEYGAIFAVLAREAGKTLADAVSELREAVDFLRYYADGATALTAPARGVFACISPWNFPLAIFSGQIGAALAAG
;
A
#
# COMPACT_ATOMS: atom_id res chain seq x y z
N PHE A 1 -13.26 -1.73 -21.10
CA PHE A 1 -13.43 -1.15 -19.74
C PHE A 1 -13.52 0.37 -19.90
N SER A 2 -14.71 0.86 -20.31
CA SER A 2 -14.91 2.28 -20.59
C SER A 2 -14.90 3.09 -19.30
N GLY A 3 -14.00 4.07 -19.19
CA GLY A 3 -14.03 5.13 -18.18
C GLY A 3 -13.07 4.98 -17.01
N ARG A 4 -12.49 3.80 -16.72
CA ARG A 4 -11.51 3.66 -15.64
C ARG A 4 -10.10 3.99 -16.14
N LYS A 5 -9.39 4.87 -15.41
CA LYS A 5 -7.97 5.13 -15.61
C LYS A 5 -7.17 3.90 -15.15
N ASN A 6 -6.36 3.32 -16.04
CA ASN A 6 -5.42 2.26 -15.67
C ASN A 6 -4.18 2.84 -14.99
N SER A 7 -3.45 1.97 -14.30
CA SER A 7 -2.14 2.31 -13.72
C SER A 7 -1.14 2.71 -14.81
N GLN A 8 -0.21 3.59 -14.46
CA GLN A 8 0.94 3.93 -15.28
C GLN A 8 1.77 2.67 -15.54
N GLY A 9 2.25 2.50 -16.76
CA GLY A 9 3.21 1.48 -17.13
C GLY A 9 4.60 2.08 -17.38
N TRP A 10 5.62 1.23 -17.36
CA TRP A 10 6.99 1.54 -17.79
C TRP A 10 7.45 0.46 -18.75
N ASP A 11 8.08 0.88 -19.84
CA ASP A 11 8.75 -0.06 -20.76
C ASP A 11 10.17 -0.33 -20.26
N LEU A 12 10.37 -1.48 -19.63
CA LEU A 12 11.67 -1.87 -19.07
C LEU A 12 12.71 -2.23 -20.15
N THR A 13 12.36 -2.12 -21.44
CA THR A 13 13.31 -2.20 -22.57
C THR A 13 13.70 -0.81 -23.08
N ASP A 14 13.01 0.25 -22.67
CA ASP A 14 13.33 1.64 -23.00
C ASP A 14 14.32 2.23 -22.02
N THR A 15 15.40 2.80 -22.54
CA THR A 15 16.46 3.39 -21.72
C THR A 15 15.96 4.62 -20.93
N GLY A 16 15.07 5.42 -21.51
CA GLY A 16 14.50 6.61 -20.87
C GLY A 16 13.65 6.26 -19.65
N ASP A 17 12.80 5.22 -19.76
CA ASP A 17 12.02 4.73 -18.62
C ASP A 17 12.93 4.16 -17.50
N LEU A 18 13.98 3.42 -17.87
CA LEU A 18 14.94 2.89 -16.90
C LEU A 18 15.70 4.03 -16.18
N GLU A 19 16.13 5.06 -16.89
CA GLU A 19 16.78 6.24 -16.32
C GLU A 19 15.84 7.00 -15.40
N ALA A 20 14.58 7.21 -15.80
CA ALA A 20 13.58 7.87 -14.97
C ALA A 20 13.32 7.11 -13.67
N ILE A 21 13.20 5.78 -13.74
CA ILE A 21 13.06 4.93 -12.55
C ILE A 21 14.31 5.04 -11.65
N ALA A 22 15.50 4.98 -12.21
CA ALA A 22 16.75 5.07 -11.46
C ALA A 22 16.86 6.44 -10.73
N GLN A 23 16.56 7.54 -11.41
CA GLN A 23 16.55 8.87 -10.83
C GLN A 23 15.52 9.02 -9.71
N ALA A 24 14.31 8.49 -9.91
CA ALA A 24 13.26 8.54 -8.88
C ALA A 24 13.59 7.69 -7.64
N ARG A 25 14.30 6.58 -7.80
CA ARG A 25 14.72 5.70 -6.70
C ARG A 25 15.90 6.25 -5.91
N ALA A 26 16.84 6.93 -6.57
CA ALA A 26 18.12 7.33 -6.00
C ALA A 26 18.03 8.04 -4.63
N PRO A 27 17.11 8.98 -4.37
CA PRO A 27 16.98 9.62 -3.05
C PRO A 27 16.59 8.66 -1.93
N HIS A 28 16.01 7.51 -2.26
CA HIS A 28 15.44 6.55 -1.31
C HIS A 28 16.33 5.33 -1.06
N GLU A 29 17.40 5.15 -1.83
CA GLU A 29 18.28 3.97 -1.76
C GLU A 29 19.02 3.82 -0.44
N ALA A 30 19.32 4.93 0.25
CA ALA A 30 20.03 4.93 1.52
C ALA A 30 19.12 5.25 2.73
N THR A 31 17.84 5.47 2.53
CA THR A 31 16.93 5.79 3.63
C THR A 31 16.69 4.59 4.54
N LEU A 32 16.48 4.84 5.82
CA LEU A 32 16.10 3.85 6.82
C LEU A 32 14.72 4.20 7.40
N PRO A 33 13.63 3.90 6.67
CA PRO A 33 12.28 4.25 7.12
C PRO A 33 11.93 3.51 8.42
N GLU A 34 11.08 4.14 9.21
CA GLU A 34 10.47 3.52 10.38
C GLU A 34 8.95 3.50 10.21
N ALA A 35 8.38 2.31 10.28
CA ALA A 35 6.93 2.12 10.25
C ALA A 35 6.38 1.87 11.64
N THR A 36 5.23 2.46 11.93
CA THR A 36 4.56 2.31 13.22
C THR A 36 3.07 2.02 13.02
N PRO A 37 2.45 1.19 13.89
CA PRO A 37 1.00 1.02 13.87
C PRO A 37 0.27 2.34 14.12
N MET A 38 -0.83 2.55 13.41
CA MET A 38 -1.74 3.68 13.63
C MET A 38 -3.07 3.18 14.17
N LEU A 39 -3.47 3.67 15.33
CA LEU A 39 -4.73 3.34 15.98
C LEU A 39 -5.58 4.61 16.14
N ALA A 40 -6.71 4.69 15.46
CA ALA A 40 -7.61 5.83 15.51
C ALA A 40 -6.88 7.19 15.34
N GLY A 41 -5.96 7.26 14.37
CA GLY A 41 -5.16 8.46 14.09
C GLY A 41 -4.00 8.73 15.06
N ARG A 42 -3.72 7.83 16.00
CA ARG A 42 -2.59 7.93 16.93
C ARG A 42 -1.52 6.91 16.60
N MET A 43 -0.26 7.30 16.70
CA MET A 43 0.85 6.38 16.62
C MET A 43 0.84 5.47 17.86
N ALA A 44 0.92 4.16 17.64
CA ALA A 44 1.04 3.16 18.70
C ALA A 44 2.24 2.28 18.38
N GLY A 45 2.72 1.52 19.34
CA GLY A 45 3.76 0.56 19.05
C GLY A 45 4.45 0.02 20.29
N GLY A 46 4.85 -1.22 20.19
CA GLY A 46 5.65 -1.97 21.16
C GLY A 46 7.11 -2.04 20.72
N PRO A 47 7.73 -3.24 20.80
CA PRO A 47 9.14 -3.42 20.48
C PRO A 47 9.49 -2.98 19.05
N ARG A 48 10.64 -2.31 18.94
CA ARG A 48 11.24 -1.89 17.68
C ARG A 48 12.06 -3.04 17.11
N LEU A 49 11.73 -3.46 15.90
CA LEU A 49 12.44 -4.52 15.19
C LEU A 49 13.17 -3.95 13.98
N ALA A 50 14.37 -4.46 13.72
CA ALA A 50 15.09 -4.15 12.49
C ALA A 50 14.49 -4.96 11.32
N VAL A 51 14.31 -4.28 10.18
CA VAL A 51 13.98 -4.90 8.90
C VAL A 51 15.27 -5.07 8.11
N THR A 52 15.53 -6.26 7.59
CA THR A 52 16.79 -6.57 6.90
C THR A 52 16.56 -6.91 5.43
N ASN A 53 17.51 -6.51 4.61
CA ASN A 53 17.55 -6.93 3.22
C ASN A 53 17.80 -8.44 3.14
N PRO A 54 16.94 -9.22 2.47
CA PRO A 54 17.07 -10.67 2.44
C PRO A 54 18.32 -11.17 1.68
N ALA A 55 18.87 -10.39 0.77
CA ALA A 55 20.05 -10.77 0.00
C ALA A 55 21.36 -10.40 0.71
N ALA A 56 21.42 -9.26 1.41
CA ALA A 56 22.64 -8.72 1.99
C ALA A 56 22.68 -8.79 3.52
N GLY A 57 21.56 -9.04 4.20
CA GLY A 57 21.46 -9.01 5.66
C GLY A 57 21.60 -7.61 6.28
N ALA A 58 21.77 -6.58 5.48
CA ALA A 58 21.90 -5.20 5.95
C ALA A 58 20.56 -4.68 6.47
N VAL A 59 20.57 -3.86 7.52
CA VAL A 59 19.37 -3.18 8.02
C VAL A 59 18.91 -2.14 7.00
N VAL A 60 17.65 -2.21 6.61
CA VAL A 60 17.01 -1.32 5.61
C VAL A 60 15.89 -0.48 6.17
N GLY A 61 15.52 -0.67 7.41
CA GLY A 61 14.50 0.09 8.10
C GLY A 61 14.18 -0.51 9.47
N HIS A 62 13.14 0.02 10.09
CA HIS A 62 12.64 -0.49 11.37
C HIS A 62 11.12 -0.50 11.39
N VAL A 63 10.56 -1.39 12.20
CA VAL A 63 9.13 -1.43 12.45
C VAL A 63 8.86 -1.50 13.96
N LEU A 64 7.93 -0.71 14.44
CA LEU A 64 7.34 -0.90 15.77
C LEU A 64 6.17 -1.88 15.63
N THR A 65 6.19 -2.95 16.42
CA THR A 65 5.12 -3.95 16.37
C THR A 65 3.98 -3.56 17.30
N ALA A 66 2.74 -3.84 16.90
CA ALA A 66 1.59 -3.67 17.77
C ALA A 66 1.62 -4.72 18.90
N SER A 67 1.25 -4.31 20.09
CA SER A 67 1.00 -5.24 21.22
C SER A 67 -0.40 -5.86 21.10
N VAL A 68 -0.66 -6.92 21.88
CA VAL A 68 -2.01 -7.51 21.99
C VAL A 68 -3.03 -6.46 22.46
N ALA A 69 -2.64 -5.59 23.40
CA ALA A 69 -3.50 -4.52 23.90
C ALA A 69 -3.81 -3.47 22.81
N ASP A 70 -2.88 -3.20 21.88
CA ASP A 70 -3.12 -2.34 20.73
C ASP A 70 -4.14 -2.98 19.77
N VAL A 71 -4.02 -4.28 19.51
CA VAL A 71 -4.98 -5.02 18.67
C VAL A 71 -6.37 -5.01 19.30
N ASP A 72 -6.49 -5.31 20.60
CA ASP A 72 -7.76 -5.24 21.32
C ASP A 72 -8.37 -3.83 21.26
N THR A 73 -7.53 -2.81 21.35
CA THR A 73 -7.96 -1.42 21.25
C THR A 73 -8.42 -1.09 19.83
N ALA A 74 -7.70 -1.54 18.81
CA ALA A 74 -8.09 -1.36 17.42
C ALA A 74 -9.48 -1.97 17.14
N LEU A 75 -9.71 -3.20 17.62
CA LEU A 75 -11.00 -3.89 17.44
C LEU A 75 -12.15 -3.19 18.18
N ARG A 76 -11.89 -2.63 19.38
CA ARG A 76 -12.92 -1.89 20.12
C ARG A 76 -13.26 -0.54 19.50
N LEU A 77 -12.29 0.13 18.85
CA LEU A 77 -12.46 1.43 18.25
C LEU A 77 -12.85 1.37 16.77
N ALA A 78 -12.79 0.18 16.18
CA ALA A 78 -13.13 0.01 14.78
C ALA A 78 -14.65 0.18 14.58
N GLU A 79 -15.00 1.06 13.66
CA GLU A 79 -16.37 1.35 13.25
C GLU A 79 -16.48 1.31 11.72
N PRO A 80 -17.67 1.00 11.17
CA PRO A 80 -17.91 1.13 9.74
C PRO A 80 -17.62 2.57 9.28
N TRP A 81 -16.99 2.70 8.13
CA TRP A 81 -16.72 4.03 7.58
C TRP A 81 -17.98 4.66 7.00
N ALA A 82 -18.58 5.58 7.74
CA ALA A 82 -19.86 6.21 7.43
C ALA A 82 -19.83 7.23 6.27
N ALA A 83 -18.68 7.42 5.59
CA ALA A 83 -18.59 8.29 4.41
C ALA A 83 -19.49 7.79 3.28
N THR A 84 -19.97 8.71 2.42
CA THR A 84 -20.75 8.33 1.26
C THR A 84 -19.91 7.51 0.26
N PRO A 85 -20.52 6.67 -0.60
CA PRO A 85 -19.80 5.92 -1.61
C PRO A 85 -18.90 6.79 -2.50
N GLU A 86 -19.33 8.00 -2.84
CA GLU A 86 -18.59 8.95 -3.66
C GLU A 86 -17.31 9.43 -2.95
N VAL A 87 -17.41 9.76 -1.66
CA VAL A 87 -16.26 10.17 -0.84
C VAL A 87 -15.28 9.01 -0.68
N ARG A 88 -15.77 7.79 -0.45
CA ARG A 88 -14.92 6.59 -0.38
C ARG A 88 -14.17 6.37 -1.70
N ALA A 89 -14.89 6.48 -2.83
CA ALA A 89 -14.31 6.36 -4.17
C ALA A 89 -13.23 7.43 -4.42
N GLU A 90 -13.48 8.68 -4.04
CA GLU A 90 -12.52 9.77 -4.19
C GLU A 90 -11.23 9.52 -3.39
N VAL A 91 -11.35 9.12 -2.14
CA VAL A 91 -10.19 8.80 -1.28
C VAL A 91 -9.37 7.67 -1.87
N LEU A 92 -9.99 6.61 -2.38
CA LEU A 92 -9.28 5.49 -3.02
C LEU A 92 -8.58 5.91 -4.31
N ARG A 93 -9.21 6.75 -5.15
CA ARG A 93 -8.56 7.30 -6.36
C ARG A 93 -7.38 8.20 -5.99
N ARG A 94 -7.52 9.01 -4.94
CA ARG A 94 -6.42 9.85 -4.45
C ARG A 94 -5.26 9.00 -3.93
N ALA A 95 -5.54 7.92 -3.21
CA ALA A 95 -4.51 6.98 -2.76
C ALA A 95 -3.78 6.34 -3.96
N ALA A 96 -4.51 5.96 -5.01
CA ALA A 96 -3.93 5.42 -6.24
C ALA A 96 -2.99 6.42 -6.94
N ASP A 97 -3.40 7.69 -7.03
CA ASP A 97 -2.57 8.74 -7.63
C ASP A 97 -1.32 9.04 -6.79
N LEU A 98 -1.41 8.97 -5.45
CA LEU A 98 -0.26 9.09 -4.56
C LEU A 98 0.71 7.91 -4.73
N TYR A 99 0.23 6.69 -4.87
CA TYR A 99 1.08 5.54 -5.16
C TYR A 99 1.86 5.72 -6.46
N GLU A 100 1.21 6.21 -7.52
CA GLU A 100 1.88 6.51 -8.78
C GLU A 100 2.91 7.64 -8.64
N SER A 101 2.62 8.70 -7.88
CA SER A 101 3.57 9.80 -7.69
C SER A 101 4.80 9.41 -6.88
N GLU A 102 4.65 8.47 -5.96
CA GLU A 102 5.71 8.00 -5.05
C GLU A 102 6.41 6.72 -5.53
N TYR A 103 6.30 6.38 -6.82
CA TYR A 103 6.80 5.12 -7.37
C TYR A 103 8.28 4.87 -7.07
N GLY A 104 9.10 5.92 -7.06
CA GLY A 104 10.53 5.80 -6.79
C GLY A 104 10.82 5.29 -5.38
N ALA A 105 10.15 5.86 -4.37
CA ALA A 105 10.24 5.41 -2.98
C ALA A 105 9.73 3.97 -2.82
N ILE A 106 8.59 3.67 -3.45
CA ILE A 106 7.97 2.34 -3.40
C ILE A 106 8.90 1.28 -4.02
N PHE A 107 9.44 1.53 -5.20
CA PHE A 107 10.37 0.59 -5.86
C PHE A 107 11.65 0.39 -5.05
N ALA A 108 12.18 1.44 -4.41
CA ALA A 108 13.35 1.32 -3.55
C ALA A 108 13.07 0.41 -2.34
N VAL A 109 11.91 0.56 -1.68
CA VAL A 109 11.51 -0.27 -0.54
C VAL A 109 11.23 -1.71 -0.97
N LEU A 110 10.47 -1.94 -2.05
CA LEU A 110 10.17 -3.27 -2.57
C LEU A 110 11.45 -4.06 -2.92
N ALA A 111 12.42 -3.40 -3.56
CA ALA A 111 13.69 -4.03 -3.90
C ALA A 111 14.53 -4.38 -2.66
N ARG A 112 14.60 -3.47 -1.69
CA ARG A 112 15.49 -3.60 -0.53
C ARG A 112 14.92 -4.49 0.57
N GLU A 113 13.61 -4.42 0.82
CA GLU A 113 12.94 -5.13 1.89
C GLU A 113 12.36 -6.47 1.42
N ALA A 114 11.64 -6.48 0.30
CA ALA A 114 11.00 -7.68 -0.23
C ALA A 114 11.85 -8.45 -1.25
N GLY A 115 13.03 -7.94 -1.63
CA GLY A 115 13.91 -8.59 -2.61
C GLY A 115 13.30 -8.64 -4.02
N LYS A 116 12.39 -7.73 -4.35
CA LYS A 116 11.72 -7.69 -5.67
C LYS A 116 12.69 -7.29 -6.77
N THR A 117 12.58 -7.96 -7.92
CA THR A 117 13.15 -7.44 -9.17
C THR A 117 12.43 -6.16 -9.60
N LEU A 118 13.01 -5.38 -10.51
CA LEU A 118 12.36 -4.17 -11.01
C LEU A 118 11.03 -4.50 -11.72
N ALA A 119 11.00 -5.58 -12.50
CA ALA A 119 9.79 -6.04 -13.18
C ALA A 119 8.68 -6.42 -12.19
N ASP A 120 9.03 -7.12 -11.11
CA ASP A 120 8.07 -7.48 -10.05
C ASP A 120 7.58 -6.25 -9.29
N ALA A 121 8.47 -5.28 -9.00
CA ALA A 121 8.11 -4.04 -8.31
C ALA A 121 7.14 -3.19 -9.15
N VAL A 122 7.39 -3.06 -10.45
CA VAL A 122 6.49 -2.39 -11.40
C VAL A 122 5.13 -3.09 -11.44
N SER A 123 5.12 -4.42 -11.56
CA SER A 123 3.88 -5.20 -11.59
C SER A 123 3.08 -5.01 -10.30
N GLU A 124 3.73 -5.04 -9.16
CA GLU A 124 3.09 -4.93 -7.86
C GLU A 124 2.51 -3.53 -7.59
N LEU A 125 3.24 -2.47 -7.97
CA LEU A 125 2.70 -1.11 -7.89
C LEU A 125 1.48 -0.94 -8.79
N ARG A 126 1.56 -1.41 -10.03
CA ARG A 126 0.45 -1.32 -10.98
C ARG A 126 -0.79 -2.07 -10.48
N GLU A 127 -0.60 -3.27 -9.95
CA GLU A 127 -1.70 -4.05 -9.37
C GLU A 127 -2.34 -3.33 -8.18
N ALA A 128 -1.54 -2.76 -7.28
CA ALA A 128 -2.05 -1.98 -6.14
C ALA A 128 -2.89 -0.78 -6.59
N VAL A 129 -2.39 -0.01 -7.56
CA VAL A 129 -3.09 1.14 -8.15
C VAL A 129 -4.39 0.72 -8.82
N ASP A 130 -4.34 -0.35 -9.61
CA ASP A 130 -5.51 -0.87 -10.32
C ASP A 130 -6.57 -1.42 -9.36
N PHE A 131 -6.19 -2.07 -8.26
CA PHE A 131 -7.12 -2.46 -7.19
C PHE A 131 -7.81 -1.25 -6.58
N LEU A 132 -7.07 -0.22 -6.21
CA LEU A 132 -7.65 0.99 -5.60
C LEU A 132 -8.66 1.64 -6.55
N ARG A 133 -8.32 1.79 -7.84
CA ARG A 133 -9.22 2.37 -8.85
C ARG A 133 -10.42 1.45 -9.16
N TYR A 134 -10.20 0.14 -9.19
CA TYR A 134 -11.27 -0.83 -9.41
C TYR A 134 -12.32 -0.78 -8.30
N TYR A 135 -11.88 -0.81 -7.04
CA TYR A 135 -12.80 -0.75 -5.91
C TYR A 135 -13.42 0.64 -5.73
N ALA A 136 -12.73 1.71 -6.10
CA ALA A 136 -13.30 3.05 -6.14
C ALA A 136 -14.51 3.12 -7.09
N ASP A 137 -14.39 2.54 -8.28
CA ASP A 137 -15.50 2.50 -9.23
C ASP A 137 -16.64 1.59 -8.73
N GLY A 138 -16.31 0.48 -8.06
CA GLY A 138 -17.28 -0.41 -7.46
C GLY A 138 -18.04 0.22 -6.29
N ALA A 139 -17.43 1.13 -5.54
CA ALA A 139 -18.04 1.73 -4.34
C ALA A 139 -19.38 2.41 -4.62
N THR A 140 -19.48 3.14 -5.72
CA THR A 140 -20.72 3.87 -6.11
C THR A 140 -21.83 2.96 -6.65
N ALA A 141 -21.48 1.74 -7.03
CA ALA A 141 -22.44 0.74 -7.50
C ALA A 141 -22.97 -0.19 -6.39
N LEU A 142 -22.35 -0.14 -5.19
CA LEU A 142 -22.74 -0.98 -4.06
C LEU A 142 -24.03 -0.46 -3.42
N THR A 143 -25.05 -1.32 -3.35
CA THR A 143 -26.32 -1.04 -2.67
C THR A 143 -26.44 -1.76 -1.32
N ALA A 144 -25.58 -2.73 -1.06
CA ALA A 144 -25.58 -3.48 0.21
C ALA A 144 -24.96 -2.65 1.34
N PRO A 145 -25.45 -2.76 2.58
CA PRO A 145 -24.83 -2.10 3.72
C PRO A 145 -23.46 -2.70 4.03
N ALA A 146 -22.61 -1.90 4.71
CA ALA A 146 -21.35 -2.36 5.25
C ALA A 146 -21.54 -3.61 6.14
N ARG A 147 -20.59 -4.55 6.06
CA ARG A 147 -20.67 -5.80 6.83
C ARG A 147 -19.91 -5.74 8.15
N GLY A 148 -19.35 -4.58 8.49
CA GLY A 148 -18.56 -4.37 9.70
C GLY A 148 -17.07 -4.41 9.45
N VAL A 149 -16.32 -4.75 10.48
CA VAL A 149 -14.85 -4.70 10.49
C VAL A 149 -14.25 -5.91 9.79
N PHE A 150 -13.28 -5.67 8.91
CA PHE A 150 -12.52 -6.71 8.23
C PHE A 150 -11.05 -6.71 8.68
N ALA A 151 -10.53 -7.88 9.01
CA ALA A 151 -9.10 -8.08 9.18
C ALA A 151 -8.46 -8.35 7.80
N CYS A 152 -7.56 -7.45 7.38
CA CYS A 152 -6.83 -7.57 6.13
C CYS A 152 -5.42 -8.09 6.42
N ILE A 153 -5.13 -9.32 6.00
CA ILE A 153 -3.83 -9.98 6.22
C ILE A 153 -3.24 -10.31 4.86
N SER A 154 -2.17 -9.60 4.50
CA SER A 154 -1.47 -9.82 3.24
C SER A 154 -0.32 -10.82 3.38
N PRO A 155 0.04 -11.55 2.32
CA PRO A 155 1.21 -12.39 2.29
C PRO A 155 2.49 -11.54 2.23
N TRP A 156 3.58 -12.04 2.81
CA TRP A 156 4.86 -11.33 2.86
C TRP A 156 5.47 -11.06 1.47
N ASN A 157 5.19 -11.91 0.49
CA ASN A 157 5.75 -11.83 -0.85
C ASN A 157 4.97 -10.90 -1.81
N PHE A 158 3.81 -10.39 -1.40
CA PHE A 158 3.04 -9.34 -2.07
C PHE A 158 2.65 -8.25 -1.05
N PRO A 159 3.64 -7.53 -0.51
CA PRO A 159 3.42 -6.64 0.63
C PRO A 159 2.62 -5.40 0.29
N LEU A 160 2.61 -4.95 -0.97
CA LEU A 160 1.90 -3.76 -1.43
C LEU A 160 0.58 -4.09 -2.11
N ALA A 161 0.59 -4.93 -3.15
CA ALA A 161 -0.57 -5.15 -4.00
C ALA A 161 -1.73 -5.83 -3.26
N ILE A 162 -1.48 -6.98 -2.65
CA ILE A 162 -2.53 -7.73 -1.93
C ILE A 162 -3.01 -6.95 -0.70
N PHE A 163 -2.10 -6.30 0.03
CA PHE A 163 -2.46 -5.41 1.13
C PHE A 163 -3.42 -4.29 0.66
N SER A 164 -3.06 -3.57 -0.41
CA SER A 164 -3.86 -2.49 -0.97
C SER A 164 -5.21 -2.98 -1.49
N GLY A 165 -5.22 -4.15 -2.13
CA GLY A 165 -6.46 -4.76 -2.65
C GLY A 165 -7.46 -5.10 -1.54
N GLN A 166 -7.01 -5.75 -0.47
CA GLN A 166 -7.87 -6.10 0.66
C GLN A 166 -8.44 -4.85 1.36
N ILE A 167 -7.57 -3.88 1.68
CA ILE A 167 -7.98 -2.64 2.34
C ILE A 167 -8.87 -1.82 1.42
N GLY A 168 -8.51 -1.68 0.15
CA GLY A 168 -9.30 -0.95 -0.84
C GLY A 168 -10.71 -1.52 -0.99
N ALA A 169 -10.85 -2.85 -1.03
CA ALA A 169 -12.15 -3.52 -1.08
C ALA A 169 -12.99 -3.25 0.17
N ALA A 170 -12.39 -3.38 1.36
CA ALA A 170 -13.08 -3.16 2.63
C ALA A 170 -13.54 -1.70 2.76
N LEU A 171 -12.66 -0.73 2.49
CA LEU A 171 -12.98 0.69 2.57
C LEU A 171 -13.99 1.14 1.50
N ALA A 172 -13.96 0.55 0.31
CA ALA A 172 -14.98 0.83 -0.72
C ALA A 172 -16.38 0.41 -0.26
N ALA A 173 -16.48 -0.68 0.49
CA ALA A 173 -17.73 -1.19 1.02
C ALA A 173 -18.25 -0.43 2.26
N GLY A 174 -17.38 0.24 2.98
CA GLY A 174 -17.73 1.07 4.15
C GLY A 174 -17.46 0.43 5.49
#